data_3dd811f259da75b705b9e77cfdac88f3
#
_entry.id   3dd811f259da75b705b9e77cfdac88f3
#
_cell.length_a   1.000
_cell.length_b   1.000
_cell.length_c   1.000
_cell.angle_alpha   90.00
_cell.angle_beta   90.00
_cell.angle_gamma   90.00
#
_symmetry.space_group_name_H-M   'P 1'
#
loop_
_entity.id
_entity.type
_entity.pdbx_description
1 polymer ?
#
loop_
_entity_poly.entity_id
_entity_poly.type
_entity_poly.pdbx_seq_one_letter_code
_entity_poly.pdbx_strand_id
1 'polypeptide(L)'
;MQYIKIFLLAILFLSCQKEISKEEIKLKDYTSYIKEAKAYSKKNNLNQNKFILIDLDLHSGLKRFFVYDLKSKKKTKSYIVSHGCGDHMWSWTSSKENALISNELDSHCSSIGKYVIGSRGISQWGIKVNYVLVGKDATNSNAVKRAIVLHSWEKISSEEVYPDGAPEGWGCPAVSNESMKEIDVLLKANKNMLMWIIK
;
A
#
# COMPACT_ATOMS: atom_id res chain seq x y z
N MET A 1 -49.85 -39.86 37.24
CA MET A 1 -48.58 -39.09 37.23
C MET A 1 -47.92 -39.29 35.86
N GLN A 2 -48.03 -38.29 35.01
CA GLN A 2 -47.60 -38.36 33.61
C GLN A 2 -46.27 -37.57 33.49
N TYR A 3 -45.17 -38.26 33.17
CA TYR A 3 -43.84 -37.67 33.00
C TYR A 3 -43.72 -37.08 31.61
N ILE A 4 -43.67 -35.74 31.49
CA ILE A 4 -43.38 -35.03 30.25
C ILE A 4 -41.86 -35.10 30.06
N LYS A 5 -41.42 -35.82 29.02
CA LYS A 5 -40.02 -35.79 28.56
C LYS A 5 -39.81 -34.57 27.68
N ILE A 6 -39.10 -33.58 28.19
CA ILE A 6 -38.64 -32.40 27.38
C ILE A 6 -37.41 -32.85 26.57
N PHE A 7 -37.60 -32.92 25.26
CA PHE A 7 -36.51 -33.16 24.31
C PHE A 7 -35.84 -31.82 23.98
N LEU A 8 -34.64 -31.59 24.57
CA LEU A 8 -33.85 -30.40 24.25
C LEU A 8 -33.15 -30.62 22.89
N LEU A 9 -33.68 -30.01 21.84
CA LEU A 9 -33.05 -30.01 20.51
C LEU A 9 -31.92 -28.99 20.50
N ALA A 10 -30.69 -29.43 20.70
CA ALA A 10 -29.51 -28.58 20.52
C ALA A 10 -29.25 -28.37 19.03
N ILE A 11 -29.62 -27.20 18.50
CA ILE A 11 -29.30 -26.78 17.14
C ILE A 11 -27.84 -26.32 17.15
N LEU A 12 -26.96 -27.17 16.69
CA LEU A 12 -25.57 -26.83 16.38
C LEU A 12 -25.56 -25.97 15.11
N PHE A 13 -25.47 -24.64 15.25
CA PHE A 13 -25.11 -23.76 14.16
C PHE A 13 -23.61 -23.98 13.84
N LEU A 14 -23.30 -24.88 12.91
CA LEU A 14 -22.03 -24.89 12.24
C LEU A 14 -21.98 -23.64 11.36
N SER A 15 -21.44 -22.55 11.91
CA SER A 15 -20.98 -21.42 11.12
C SER A 15 -19.78 -21.91 10.30
N CYS A 16 -20.03 -22.29 9.05
CA CYS A 16 -18.99 -22.56 8.08
C CYS A 16 -18.36 -21.21 7.68
N GLN A 17 -17.47 -20.67 8.52
CA GLN A 17 -16.57 -19.60 8.07
C GLN A 17 -15.63 -20.26 7.04
N LYS A 18 -15.84 -19.91 5.78
CA LYS A 18 -14.92 -20.26 4.70
C LYS A 18 -13.58 -19.58 5.02
N GLU A 19 -12.66 -20.32 5.64
CA GLU A 19 -11.26 -19.88 5.72
C GLU A 19 -10.76 -19.77 4.27
N ILE A 20 -10.66 -18.54 3.76
CA ILE A 20 -9.98 -18.30 2.50
C ILE A 20 -8.52 -18.58 2.76
N SER A 21 -8.04 -19.73 2.28
CA SER A 21 -6.64 -20.10 2.42
C SER A 21 -5.76 -19.08 1.70
N LYS A 22 -4.60 -18.76 2.30
CA LYS A 22 -3.59 -17.87 1.67
C LYS A 22 -3.16 -18.31 0.27
N GLU A 23 -3.45 -19.54 -0.14
CA GLU A 23 -3.11 -20.10 -1.45
C GLU A 23 -3.97 -19.59 -2.60
N GLU A 24 -5.15 -18.99 -2.34
CA GLU A 24 -6.01 -18.44 -3.40
C GLU A 24 -5.64 -16.98 -3.79
N ILE A 25 -4.69 -16.33 -3.13
CA ILE A 25 -4.21 -15.02 -3.55
C ILE A 25 -3.31 -15.23 -4.77
N LYS A 26 -3.94 -15.23 -5.95
CA LYS A 26 -3.25 -15.36 -7.25
C LYS A 26 -2.18 -14.28 -7.34
N LEU A 27 -0.91 -14.70 -7.32
CA LEU A 27 0.23 -13.78 -7.52
C LEU A 27 0.06 -13.09 -8.85
N LYS A 28 -0.22 -11.79 -8.83
CA LYS A 28 -0.34 -10.94 -10.02
C LYS A 28 1.02 -10.91 -10.74
N ASP A 29 1.04 -11.09 -12.06
CA ASP A 29 2.25 -10.96 -12.86
C ASP A 29 2.58 -9.47 -13.10
N TYR A 30 3.70 -9.03 -12.56
CA TYR A 30 4.18 -7.64 -12.71
C TYR A 30 5.24 -7.48 -13.81
N THR A 31 5.48 -8.47 -14.64
CA THR A 31 6.54 -8.45 -15.68
C THR A 31 6.40 -7.25 -16.63
N SER A 32 5.17 -6.94 -17.05
CA SER A 32 4.89 -5.77 -17.91
C SER A 32 5.23 -4.45 -17.23
N TYR A 33 4.86 -4.29 -15.95
CA TYR A 33 5.16 -3.11 -15.15
C TYR A 33 6.67 -2.93 -14.96
N ILE A 34 7.42 -4.01 -14.69
CA ILE A 34 8.88 -3.96 -14.55
C ILE A 34 9.54 -3.51 -15.85
N LYS A 35 9.09 -4.04 -17.00
CA LYS A 35 9.58 -3.65 -18.33
C LYS A 35 9.32 -2.18 -18.61
N GLU A 36 8.10 -1.71 -18.33
CA GLU A 36 7.71 -0.31 -18.54
C GLU A 36 8.44 0.62 -17.58
N ALA A 37 8.55 0.28 -16.29
CA ALA A 37 9.29 1.05 -15.30
C ALA A 37 10.75 1.25 -15.71
N LYS A 38 11.39 0.20 -16.24
CA LYS A 38 12.78 0.28 -16.78
C LYS A 38 12.88 1.24 -17.96
N ALA A 39 11.97 1.13 -18.93
CA ALA A 39 11.93 2.00 -20.11
C ALA A 39 11.66 3.46 -19.71
N TYR A 40 10.69 3.68 -18.83
CA TYR A 40 10.32 4.99 -18.30
C TYR A 40 11.49 5.64 -17.54
N SER A 41 12.13 4.90 -16.65
CA SER A 41 13.28 5.39 -15.87
C SER A 41 14.43 5.80 -16.77
N LYS A 42 14.74 5.01 -17.83
CA LYS A 42 15.76 5.36 -18.82
C LYS A 42 15.40 6.62 -19.59
N LYS A 43 14.16 6.72 -20.10
CA LYS A 43 13.69 7.88 -20.90
C LYS A 43 13.72 9.19 -20.11
N ASN A 44 13.45 9.14 -18.81
CA ASN A 44 13.32 10.31 -17.95
C ASN A 44 14.53 10.57 -17.04
N ASN A 45 15.68 9.92 -17.27
CA ASN A 45 16.90 10.06 -16.48
C ASN A 45 16.68 9.81 -14.97
N LEU A 46 15.82 8.84 -14.64
CA LEU A 46 15.58 8.42 -13.27
C LEU A 46 16.55 7.30 -12.87
N ASN A 47 16.48 6.85 -11.61
CA ASN A 47 17.24 5.71 -11.12
C ASN A 47 16.99 4.47 -12.00
N GLN A 48 18.04 3.84 -12.50
CA GLN A 48 17.96 2.67 -13.38
C GLN A 48 18.26 1.34 -12.65
N ASN A 49 18.53 1.40 -11.34
CA ASN A 49 18.83 0.20 -10.57
C ASN A 49 17.56 -0.37 -9.93
N LYS A 50 16.71 0.48 -9.39
CA LYS A 50 15.54 0.07 -8.61
C LYS A 50 14.32 0.93 -8.91
N PHE A 51 13.13 0.36 -8.69
CA PHE A 51 11.87 1.12 -8.62
C PHE A 51 10.95 0.53 -7.55
N ILE A 52 9.95 1.30 -7.16
CA ILE A 52 8.92 0.89 -6.21
C ILE A 52 7.60 0.71 -6.98
N LEU A 53 6.91 -0.41 -6.73
CA LEU A 53 5.56 -0.68 -7.19
C LEU A 53 4.65 -0.84 -5.97
N ILE A 54 3.55 -0.09 -5.94
CA ILE A 54 2.47 -0.26 -4.95
C ILE A 54 1.24 -0.73 -5.70
N ASP A 55 0.69 -1.88 -5.32
CA ASP A 55 -0.52 -2.45 -5.93
C ASP A 55 -1.71 -2.33 -4.96
N LEU A 56 -2.59 -1.37 -5.22
CA LEU A 56 -3.77 -1.10 -4.39
C LEU A 56 -4.97 -2.03 -4.70
N ASP A 57 -4.87 -2.92 -5.70
CA ASP A 57 -5.83 -4.03 -5.87
C ASP A 57 -5.64 -5.11 -4.81
N LEU A 58 -4.45 -5.21 -4.23
CA LEU A 58 -4.22 -6.14 -3.15
C LEU A 58 -4.83 -5.62 -1.84
N HIS A 59 -5.37 -6.55 -1.05
CA HIS A 59 -5.89 -6.26 0.29
C HIS A 59 -4.86 -5.49 1.14
N SER A 60 -5.30 -4.48 1.89
CA SER A 60 -4.38 -3.58 2.61
C SER A 60 -3.62 -4.25 3.76
N GLY A 61 -4.12 -5.38 4.27
CA GLY A 61 -3.45 -6.20 5.26
C GLY A 61 -2.31 -7.07 4.72
N LEU A 62 -2.06 -7.05 3.42
CA LEU A 62 -0.98 -7.79 2.76
C LEU A 62 0.18 -6.85 2.39
N LYS A 63 1.37 -7.41 2.25
CA LYS A 63 2.53 -6.68 1.73
C LYS A 63 2.30 -6.37 0.25
N ARG A 64 2.00 -5.11 -0.08
CA ARG A 64 1.65 -4.62 -1.42
C ARG A 64 2.49 -3.44 -1.90
N PHE A 65 3.50 -3.05 -1.14
CA PHE A 65 4.57 -2.14 -1.53
C PHE A 65 5.79 -2.99 -1.87
N PHE A 66 6.25 -2.98 -3.12
CA PHE A 66 7.31 -3.84 -3.62
C PHE A 66 8.49 -3.01 -4.09
N VAL A 67 9.71 -3.41 -3.73
CA VAL A 67 10.95 -2.88 -4.29
C VAL A 67 11.50 -3.88 -5.29
N TYR A 68 11.64 -3.45 -6.54
CA TYR A 68 12.22 -4.25 -7.60
C TYR A 68 13.62 -3.78 -7.97
N ASP A 69 14.50 -4.72 -8.25
CA ASP A 69 15.77 -4.50 -8.93
C ASP A 69 15.55 -4.59 -10.45
N LEU A 70 15.85 -3.51 -11.18
CA LEU A 70 15.58 -3.39 -12.63
C LEU A 70 16.55 -4.19 -13.50
N LYS A 71 17.71 -4.59 -12.96
CA LYS A 71 18.68 -5.43 -13.67
C LYS A 71 18.27 -6.90 -13.62
N SER A 72 18.05 -7.41 -12.43
CA SER A 72 17.64 -8.81 -12.22
C SER A 72 16.16 -9.05 -12.43
N LYS A 73 15.33 -7.99 -12.47
CA LYS A 73 13.85 -8.03 -12.53
C LYS A 73 13.21 -8.74 -11.32
N LYS A 74 13.92 -8.86 -10.22
CA LYS A 74 13.45 -9.55 -9.02
C LYS A 74 12.93 -8.56 -7.99
N LYS A 75 11.87 -8.95 -7.30
CA LYS A 75 11.41 -8.29 -6.07
C LYS A 75 12.45 -8.53 -4.97
N THR A 76 12.96 -7.46 -4.38
CA THR A 76 14.01 -7.51 -3.35
C THR A 76 13.47 -7.28 -1.94
N LYS A 77 12.39 -6.50 -1.81
CA LYS A 77 11.73 -6.18 -0.54
C LYS A 77 10.22 -6.03 -0.77
N SER A 78 9.44 -6.24 0.29
CA SER A 78 8.01 -5.94 0.30
C SER A 78 7.56 -5.48 1.69
N TYR A 79 6.58 -4.55 1.72
CA TYR A 79 6.09 -3.92 2.94
C TYR A 79 4.58 -3.76 2.91
N ILE A 80 3.95 -3.67 4.09
CA ILE A 80 2.60 -3.15 4.25
C ILE A 80 2.63 -1.66 3.92
N VAL A 81 1.58 -1.18 3.26
CA VAL A 81 1.40 0.25 3.00
C VAL A 81 -0.08 0.62 3.12
N SER A 82 -0.35 1.76 3.77
CA SER A 82 -1.69 2.32 3.84
C SER A 82 -2.12 2.93 2.50
N HIS A 83 -3.40 3.24 2.39
CA HIS A 83 -4.00 4.07 1.35
C HIS A 83 -4.93 5.12 1.97
N GLY A 84 -5.53 5.96 1.15
CA GLY A 84 -6.41 7.02 1.60
C GLY A 84 -7.80 6.53 1.98
N CYS A 85 -8.40 7.12 3.02
CA CYS A 85 -9.70 6.74 3.55
C CYS A 85 -10.89 7.26 2.73
N GLY A 86 -10.67 8.24 1.82
CA GLY A 86 -11.79 8.93 1.18
C GLY A 86 -12.73 9.58 2.20
N ASP A 87 -14.02 9.29 2.09
CA ASP A 87 -15.06 9.79 3.00
C ASP A 87 -15.20 8.94 4.30
N HIS A 88 -14.42 7.86 4.43
CA HIS A 88 -14.40 7.06 5.64
C HIS A 88 -13.59 7.74 6.75
N MET A 89 -13.78 7.27 7.97
CA MET A 89 -12.99 7.75 9.10
C MET A 89 -11.54 7.28 8.96
N TRP A 90 -10.59 8.20 9.02
CA TRP A 90 -9.17 7.89 8.97
C TRP A 90 -8.74 7.02 10.16
N SER A 91 -7.70 6.24 10.01
CA SER A 91 -7.19 5.21 10.93
C SER A 91 -8.07 3.97 11.11
N TRP A 92 -9.17 3.86 10.38
CA TRP A 92 -9.96 2.64 10.25
C TRP A 92 -9.52 1.85 9.01
N THR A 93 -10.18 0.72 8.74
CA THR A 93 -9.83 -0.18 7.63
C THR A 93 -11.03 -0.44 6.72
N SER A 94 -11.87 0.58 6.52
CA SER A 94 -13.19 0.43 5.86
C SER A 94 -13.10 0.02 4.39
N SER A 95 -12.05 0.47 3.68
CA SER A 95 -11.85 0.16 2.26
C SER A 95 -10.65 -0.80 2.03
N LYS A 96 -10.33 -1.65 3.01
CA LYS A 96 -9.18 -2.55 3.00
C LYS A 96 -9.09 -3.47 1.77
N GLU A 97 -10.23 -3.86 1.20
CA GLU A 97 -10.33 -4.73 0.03
C GLU A 97 -10.37 -3.95 -1.29
N ASN A 98 -10.78 -2.69 -1.25
CA ASN A 98 -11.03 -1.88 -2.44
C ASN A 98 -10.67 -0.40 -2.19
N ALA A 99 -9.39 -0.07 -2.24
CA ALA A 99 -8.88 1.27 -2.02
C ALA A 99 -9.57 2.31 -2.92
N LEU A 100 -10.05 3.40 -2.33
CA LEU A 100 -10.65 4.52 -3.06
C LEU A 100 -9.56 5.36 -3.75
N ILE A 101 -9.82 5.74 -5.01
CA ILE A 101 -8.84 6.45 -5.84
C ILE A 101 -9.41 7.78 -6.30
N SER A 102 -8.67 8.86 -6.05
CA SER A 102 -8.98 10.19 -6.57
C SER A 102 -7.71 11.04 -6.64
N ASN A 103 -7.67 11.99 -7.59
CA ASN A 103 -6.65 13.03 -7.66
C ASN A 103 -7.18 14.41 -7.23
N GLU A 104 -8.45 14.47 -6.82
CA GLU A 104 -9.09 15.72 -6.38
C GLU A 104 -8.49 16.20 -5.06
N LEU A 105 -8.44 17.53 -4.88
CA LEU A 105 -8.06 18.16 -3.63
C LEU A 105 -9.02 17.71 -2.53
N ASP A 106 -8.50 17.54 -1.33
CA ASP A 106 -9.26 17.18 -0.12
C ASP A 106 -10.09 15.88 -0.20
N SER A 107 -9.86 15.07 -1.25
CA SER A 107 -10.55 13.78 -1.41
C SER A 107 -10.14 12.73 -0.38
N HIS A 108 -9.05 12.91 0.32
CA HIS A 108 -8.41 11.94 1.22
C HIS A 108 -8.13 10.57 0.58
N CYS A 109 -8.27 10.43 -0.73
CA CYS A 109 -8.00 9.20 -1.47
C CYS A 109 -6.52 9.12 -1.89
N SER A 110 -6.03 7.90 -2.13
CA SER A 110 -4.79 7.73 -2.89
C SER A 110 -5.00 8.08 -4.35
N SER A 111 -3.94 8.50 -5.06
CA SER A 111 -3.96 8.65 -6.52
C SER A 111 -2.98 7.66 -7.16
N ILE A 112 -3.41 7.08 -8.28
CA ILE A 112 -2.62 6.09 -9.04
C ILE A 112 -1.75 6.77 -10.10
N GLY A 113 -0.73 6.08 -10.56
CA GLY A 113 0.17 6.55 -11.61
C GLY A 113 1.63 6.54 -11.19
N LYS A 114 2.48 7.08 -12.05
CA LYS A 114 3.92 7.18 -11.84
C LYS A 114 4.26 8.43 -11.04
N TYR A 115 5.17 8.28 -10.10
CA TYR A 115 5.73 9.37 -9.29
C TYR A 115 7.26 9.34 -9.37
N VAL A 116 7.87 10.49 -9.29
CA VAL A 116 9.29 10.60 -8.93
C VAL A 116 9.37 10.87 -7.42
N ILE A 117 10.16 10.06 -6.73
CA ILE A 117 10.45 10.29 -5.32
C ILE A 117 11.45 11.45 -5.24
N GLY A 118 10.97 12.56 -4.67
CA GLY A 118 11.68 13.83 -4.59
C GLY A 118 12.49 14.01 -3.31
N SER A 119 12.47 15.23 -2.80
CA SER A 119 13.26 15.60 -1.62
C SER A 119 12.84 14.86 -0.36
N ARG A 120 13.84 14.51 0.44
CA ARG A 120 13.66 14.06 1.83
C ARG A 120 13.36 15.25 2.73
N GLY A 121 12.36 15.13 3.57
CA GLY A 121 11.92 16.16 4.49
C GLY A 121 11.64 15.63 5.89
N ILE A 122 11.06 16.51 6.72
CA ILE A 122 10.66 16.20 8.10
C ILE A 122 9.16 15.89 8.09
N SER A 123 8.76 14.75 8.65
CA SER A 123 7.38 14.35 8.88
C SER A 123 6.94 14.71 10.31
N GLN A 124 5.66 14.96 10.50
CA GLN A 124 5.06 14.99 11.83
C GLN A 124 4.80 13.58 12.39
N TRP A 125 4.82 12.56 11.54
CA TRP A 125 4.47 11.17 11.85
C TRP A 125 5.69 10.24 11.95
N GLY A 126 5.52 9.15 12.66
CA GLY A 126 6.44 8.03 12.69
C GLY A 126 7.87 8.42 13.05
N ILE A 127 8.85 7.99 12.26
CA ILE A 127 10.28 8.28 12.47
C ILE A 127 10.72 9.70 12.08
N LYS A 128 9.76 10.61 11.87
CA LYS A 128 9.98 12.02 11.49
C LYS A 128 10.68 12.22 10.14
N VAL A 129 10.51 11.26 9.22
CA VAL A 129 11.06 11.31 7.85
C VAL A 129 9.94 11.21 6.84
N ASN A 130 10.00 12.03 5.78
CA ASN A 130 9.16 11.86 4.60
C ASN A 130 9.96 12.06 3.31
N TYR A 131 9.35 11.66 2.20
CA TYR A 131 9.81 11.95 0.84
C TYR A 131 8.65 12.50 0.01
N VAL A 132 8.85 13.66 -0.60
CA VAL A 132 7.85 14.28 -1.48
C VAL A 132 7.61 13.37 -2.69
N LEU A 133 6.35 13.17 -3.06
CA LEU A 133 5.96 12.41 -4.25
C LEU A 133 5.51 13.38 -5.35
N VAL A 134 6.28 13.43 -6.45
CA VAL A 134 5.98 14.29 -7.60
C VAL A 134 5.27 13.46 -8.65
N GLY A 135 3.96 13.67 -8.80
CA GLY A 135 3.13 12.98 -9.81
C GLY A 135 3.58 13.29 -11.24
N LYS A 136 3.51 12.28 -12.12
CA LYS A 136 3.96 12.35 -13.52
C LYS A 136 2.87 12.03 -14.52
N ASP A 137 1.70 11.61 -14.05
CA ASP A 137 0.55 11.27 -14.87
C ASP A 137 -0.64 12.21 -14.53
N ALA A 138 -1.62 12.32 -15.43
CA ALA A 138 -2.83 13.12 -15.18
C ALA A 138 -3.57 12.66 -13.91
N THR A 139 -3.55 11.34 -13.64
CA THR A 139 -4.20 10.70 -12.49
C THR A 139 -3.58 11.06 -11.14
N ASN A 140 -2.41 11.71 -11.11
CA ASN A 140 -1.72 12.14 -9.88
C ASN A 140 -1.09 13.53 -9.99
N SER A 141 -1.52 14.35 -10.96
CA SER A 141 -0.98 15.68 -11.23
C SER A 141 -1.09 16.64 -10.04
N ASN A 142 -2.05 16.43 -9.14
CA ASN A 142 -2.25 17.23 -7.94
C ASN A 142 -1.42 16.76 -6.72
N ALA A 143 -0.58 15.73 -6.85
CA ALA A 143 0.13 15.14 -5.73
C ALA A 143 0.90 16.16 -4.87
N VAL A 144 1.64 17.09 -5.51
CA VAL A 144 2.39 18.14 -4.79
C VAL A 144 1.44 19.13 -4.11
N LYS A 145 0.36 19.57 -4.78
CA LYS A 145 -0.65 20.47 -4.20
C LYS A 145 -1.38 19.84 -3.02
N ARG A 146 -1.57 18.52 -3.07
CA ARG A 146 -2.18 17.70 -2.01
C ARG A 146 -1.17 17.31 -0.91
N ALA A 147 0.08 17.76 -0.99
CA ALA A 147 1.16 17.41 -0.05
C ALA A 147 1.36 15.89 0.11
N ILE A 148 1.20 15.13 -0.96
CA ILE A 148 1.37 13.67 -0.93
C ILE A 148 2.86 13.33 -0.73
N VAL A 149 3.13 12.59 0.33
CA VAL A 149 4.47 12.17 0.73
C VAL A 149 4.50 10.68 1.10
N LEU A 150 5.63 10.02 0.87
CA LEU A 150 5.91 8.73 1.51
C LEU A 150 6.44 8.99 2.92
N HIS A 151 5.81 8.40 3.93
CA HIS A 151 6.22 8.56 5.33
C HIS A 151 5.94 7.29 6.15
N SER A 152 6.35 7.27 7.41
CA SER A 152 5.91 6.22 8.32
C SER A 152 4.82 6.70 9.26
N TRP A 153 4.05 5.71 9.73
CA TRP A 153 3.03 5.91 10.75
C TRP A 153 3.06 4.72 11.71
N GLU A 154 3.14 4.99 13.01
CA GLU A 154 3.28 3.98 14.06
C GLU A 154 2.11 2.99 14.15
N LYS A 155 0.96 3.33 13.55
CA LYS A 155 -0.21 2.43 13.48
C LYS A 155 -0.10 1.37 12.38
N ILE A 156 0.84 1.51 11.43
CA ILE A 156 1.04 0.55 10.35
C ILE A 156 1.93 -0.59 10.86
N SER A 157 1.46 -1.83 10.70
CA SER A 157 2.24 -3.03 11.04
C SER A 157 3.40 -3.25 10.06
N SER A 158 4.52 -3.80 10.53
CA SER A 158 5.58 -4.34 9.67
C SER A 158 5.25 -5.72 9.10
N GLU A 159 4.34 -6.45 9.78
CA GLU A 159 3.89 -7.79 9.37
C GLU A 159 2.48 -7.76 8.79
N GLU A 160 2.16 -8.76 7.96
CA GLU A 160 0.83 -8.90 7.38
C GLU A 160 -0.23 -9.07 8.46
N VAL A 161 -1.34 -8.33 8.29
CA VAL A 161 -2.47 -8.30 9.25
C VAL A 161 -3.78 -8.76 8.59
N TYR A 162 -3.70 -9.48 7.46
CA TYR A 162 -4.88 -10.08 6.83
C TYR A 162 -5.59 -11.05 7.80
N PRO A 163 -6.93 -11.09 7.88
CA PRO A 163 -7.93 -10.33 7.09
C PRO A 163 -8.25 -8.92 7.62
N ASP A 164 -7.60 -8.46 8.65
CA ASP A 164 -7.69 -7.07 9.08
C ASP A 164 -7.06 -6.14 8.07
N GLY A 165 -7.18 -4.95 7.96
CA GLY A 165 -6.51 -4.08 7.00
C GLY A 165 -5.44 -3.20 7.66
N ALA A 166 -4.59 -2.59 6.88
CA ALA A 166 -3.80 -1.48 7.33
C ALA A 166 -4.70 -0.26 7.58
N PRO A 167 -4.51 0.51 8.67
CA PRO A 167 -5.22 1.76 8.90
C PRO A 167 -5.08 2.72 7.71
N GLU A 168 -6.18 3.38 7.35
CA GLU A 168 -6.29 4.30 6.23
C GLU A 168 -5.86 5.71 6.64
N GLY A 169 -5.11 6.40 5.75
CA GLY A 169 -4.67 7.77 5.93
C GLY A 169 -5.40 8.75 5.00
N TRP A 170 -4.78 9.88 4.70
CA TRP A 170 -5.34 10.92 3.81
C TRP A 170 -4.69 10.91 2.42
N GLY A 171 -4.43 9.71 1.88
CA GLY A 171 -3.93 9.52 0.52
C GLY A 171 -2.42 9.36 0.41
N CYS A 172 -1.65 9.74 1.40
CA CYS A 172 -0.22 9.46 1.46
C CYS A 172 0.03 7.95 1.63
N PRO A 173 0.95 7.33 0.89
CA PRO A 173 1.42 6.00 1.23
C PRO A 173 2.21 6.05 2.54
N ALA A 174 1.68 5.46 3.60
CA ALA A 174 2.36 5.33 4.88
C ALA A 174 2.73 3.86 5.14
N VAL A 175 3.92 3.65 5.69
CA VAL A 175 4.48 2.34 6.05
C VAL A 175 4.80 2.29 7.56
N SER A 176 5.19 1.13 8.09
CA SER A 176 5.64 1.04 9.48
C SER A 176 6.93 1.83 9.73
N ASN A 177 7.21 2.12 10.99
CA ASN A 177 8.46 2.78 11.38
C ASN A 177 9.70 1.97 10.99
N GLU A 178 9.65 0.66 11.15
CA GLU A 178 10.72 -0.29 10.80
C GLU A 178 10.93 -0.28 9.27
N SER A 179 9.84 -0.42 8.51
CA SER A 179 9.89 -0.38 7.04
C SER A 179 10.48 0.95 6.54
N MET A 180 10.09 2.08 7.14
CA MET A 180 10.59 3.39 6.71
C MET A 180 12.07 3.58 6.99
N LYS A 181 12.63 3.00 8.05
CA LYS A 181 14.09 3.01 8.30
C LYS A 181 14.84 2.34 7.15
N GLU A 182 14.37 1.17 6.69
CA GLU A 182 14.97 0.47 5.56
C GLU A 182 14.80 1.26 4.24
N ILE A 183 13.60 1.82 4.02
CA ILE A 183 13.28 2.62 2.84
C ILE A 183 14.10 3.91 2.82
N ASP A 184 14.32 4.59 3.95
CA ASP A 184 15.14 5.79 4.04
C ASP A 184 16.60 5.51 3.64
N VAL A 185 17.17 4.38 4.09
CA VAL A 185 18.50 3.92 3.64
C VAL A 185 18.52 3.65 2.14
N LEU A 186 17.51 2.94 1.63
CA LEU A 186 17.36 2.63 0.21
C LEU A 186 17.31 3.89 -0.65
N LEU A 187 16.47 4.88 -0.28
CA LEU A 187 16.25 6.10 -1.05
C LEU A 187 17.45 7.06 -0.99
N LYS A 188 18.19 7.10 0.12
CA LYS A 188 19.46 7.83 0.19
C LYS A 188 20.50 7.31 -0.78
N ALA A 189 20.58 5.97 -0.94
CA ALA A 189 21.50 5.32 -1.87
C ALA A 189 21.02 5.36 -3.33
N ASN A 190 19.72 5.56 -3.58
CA ASN A 190 19.09 5.47 -4.91
C ASN A 190 18.17 6.68 -5.14
N LYS A 191 18.77 7.86 -5.39
CA LYS A 191 18.02 9.10 -5.62
C LYS A 191 17.23 9.04 -6.93
N ASN A 192 16.20 9.89 -7.05
CA ASN A 192 15.33 10.01 -8.22
C ASN A 192 14.69 8.67 -8.64
N MET A 193 14.25 7.89 -7.66
CA MET A 193 13.63 6.59 -7.92
C MET A 193 12.18 6.77 -8.41
N LEU A 194 11.79 5.96 -9.37
CA LEU A 194 10.39 5.81 -9.79
C LEU A 194 9.61 5.07 -8.68
N MET A 195 8.46 5.62 -8.29
CA MET A 195 7.40 4.90 -7.60
C MET A 195 6.18 4.84 -8.52
N TRP A 196 5.59 3.67 -8.68
CA TRP A 196 4.39 3.48 -9.48
C TRP A 196 3.29 2.90 -8.60
N ILE A 197 2.20 3.63 -8.45
CA ILE A 197 1.00 3.18 -7.72
C ILE A 197 -0.03 2.73 -8.75
N ILE A 198 -0.48 1.50 -8.65
CA ILE A 198 -1.46 0.87 -9.54
C ILE A 198 -2.69 0.40 -8.78
N LYS A 199 -3.76 0.22 -9.52
CA LYS A 199 -4.99 -0.42 -9.08
C LYS A 199 -5.71 -1.04 -10.27
#